data_e1411c036aea02222628606d78f820aa
#
_entry.id   e1411c036aea02222628606d78f820aa
#
_cell.length_a   1.000
_cell.length_b   1.000
_cell.length_c   1.000
_cell.angle_alpha   90.00
_cell.angle_beta   90.00
_cell.angle_gamma   90.00
#
_symmetry.space_group_name_H-M   'P 1'
#
loop_
_entity.id
_entity.type
_entity.pdbx_description
1 polymer ?
#
loop_
_entity_poly.entity_id
_entity_poly.type
_entity_poly.pdbx_seq_one_letter_code
_entity_poly.pdbx_strand_id
1 'polypeptide(L)'
;MAISIDPQNTALLVIDMQNAFCHPEGGLARSGVNNEPQRSIVRQVKRLVQVCRNAGLPILWSIQEHWPEDRTRKRHRIPSHLDKRGLQICARGSWDVELHPELKVECLPEDYVFTKHRMSCFFDTNLHTKLRMLGAELLIISGVATNVCVESTIRDAYFRDYDILVVEDCVACTFPDLHRATLKNVEIYFGQVTTLKELEKLSAEARVRQNA
;
A
#
# COMPACT_ATOMS: atom_id res chain seq x y z
N MET A 1 -17.54 8.08 -15.74
CA MET A 1 -16.48 8.12 -16.79
C MET A 1 -15.64 6.85 -16.63
N ALA A 2 -15.20 6.23 -17.72
CA ALA A 2 -14.27 5.10 -17.64
C ALA A 2 -12.89 5.62 -17.22
N ILE A 3 -12.24 4.99 -16.23
CA ILE A 3 -10.88 5.33 -15.83
C ILE A 3 -9.94 5.02 -17.00
N SER A 4 -9.07 5.96 -17.32
CA SER A 4 -7.95 5.76 -18.25
C SER A 4 -6.65 5.71 -17.45
N ILE A 5 -5.83 4.72 -17.70
CA ILE A 5 -4.50 4.61 -17.11
C ILE A 5 -3.50 5.25 -18.06
N ASP A 6 -2.95 6.38 -17.66
CA ASP A 6 -1.91 7.10 -18.40
C ASP A 6 -0.61 7.10 -17.58
N PRO A 7 0.50 6.57 -18.12
CA PRO A 7 1.78 6.55 -17.41
C PRO A 7 2.32 7.93 -17.05
N GLN A 8 1.88 8.98 -17.71
CA GLN A 8 2.33 10.34 -17.45
C GLN A 8 1.70 10.94 -16.18
N ASN A 9 0.54 10.43 -15.74
CA ASN A 9 -0.16 10.96 -14.57
C ASN A 9 -0.67 9.89 -13.60
N THR A 10 -0.25 8.63 -13.76
CA THR A 10 -0.65 7.53 -12.88
C THR A 10 0.56 6.93 -12.18
N ALA A 11 0.44 6.59 -10.90
CA ALA A 11 1.47 5.91 -10.14
C ALA A 11 0.89 4.73 -9.35
N LEU A 12 1.68 3.65 -9.20
CA LEU A 12 1.34 2.54 -8.28
C LEU A 12 1.97 2.79 -6.92
N LEU A 13 1.16 2.73 -5.87
CA LEU A 13 1.60 2.75 -4.47
C LEU A 13 1.40 1.38 -3.82
N VAL A 14 2.48 0.71 -3.46
CA VAL A 14 2.50 -0.58 -2.77
C VAL A 14 2.78 -0.35 -1.29
N ILE A 15 1.78 -0.62 -0.45
CA ILE A 15 1.79 -0.25 0.97
C ILE A 15 2.18 -1.43 1.84
N ASP A 16 3.33 -1.32 2.53
CA ASP A 16 3.77 -2.15 3.66
C ASP A 16 3.77 -3.67 3.40
N MET A 17 4.10 -4.10 2.21
CA MET A 17 4.19 -5.52 1.83
C MET A 17 5.47 -6.17 2.38
N GLN A 18 5.65 -6.09 3.72
CA GLN A 18 6.83 -6.46 4.47
C GLN A 18 6.70 -7.84 5.15
N ASN A 19 7.84 -8.40 5.57
CA ASN A 19 7.87 -9.64 6.35
C ASN A 19 7.00 -9.56 7.60
N ALA A 20 7.00 -8.41 8.28
CA ALA A 20 6.19 -8.18 9.47
C ALA A 20 4.72 -8.57 9.30
N PHE A 21 4.15 -8.30 8.13
CA PHE A 21 2.72 -8.44 7.87
C PHE A 21 2.39 -9.63 6.98
N CYS A 22 3.26 -9.95 6.02
CA CYS A 22 2.99 -10.88 4.93
C CYS A 22 3.77 -12.22 5.02
N HIS A 23 4.62 -12.41 6.05
CA HIS A 23 5.33 -13.67 6.24
C HIS A 23 4.72 -14.48 7.38
N PRO A 24 4.68 -15.84 7.31
CA PRO A 24 4.12 -16.67 8.38
C PRO A 24 4.87 -16.54 9.71
N GLU A 25 6.13 -16.13 9.69
CA GLU A 25 6.97 -15.87 10.86
C GLU A 25 7.11 -14.36 11.14
N GLY A 26 6.33 -13.51 10.46
CA GLY A 26 6.35 -12.07 10.63
C GLY A 26 5.82 -11.62 11.99
N GLY A 27 6.15 -10.40 12.37
CA GLY A 27 5.79 -9.84 13.68
C GLY A 27 4.29 -9.89 13.97
N LEU A 28 3.44 -9.71 12.94
CA LEU A 28 1.99 -9.80 13.10
C LEU A 28 1.55 -11.22 13.52
N ALA A 29 2.05 -12.25 12.85
CA ALA A 29 1.78 -13.65 13.20
C ALA A 29 2.34 -14.01 14.59
N ARG A 30 3.58 -13.60 14.90
CA ARG A 30 4.20 -13.80 16.22
C ARG A 30 3.43 -13.13 17.35
N SER A 31 2.68 -12.05 17.06
CA SER A 31 1.79 -11.40 18.04
C SER A 31 0.44 -12.11 18.22
N GLY A 32 0.26 -13.29 17.65
CA GLY A 32 -0.98 -14.09 17.74
C GLY A 32 -2.10 -13.64 16.80
N VAL A 33 -1.82 -12.72 15.87
CA VAL A 33 -2.82 -12.24 14.91
C VAL A 33 -2.76 -13.08 13.63
N ASN A 34 -3.91 -13.55 13.14
CA ASN A 34 -3.97 -14.27 11.88
C ASN A 34 -3.61 -13.32 10.71
N ASN A 35 -2.49 -13.58 10.04
CA ASN A 35 -2.02 -12.81 8.88
C ASN A 35 -2.20 -13.56 7.54
N GLU A 36 -2.97 -14.63 7.53
CA GLU A 36 -3.24 -15.40 6.32
C GLU A 36 -3.83 -14.52 5.20
N PRO A 37 -4.82 -13.63 5.45
CA PRO A 37 -5.33 -12.75 4.42
C PRO A 37 -4.25 -11.86 3.77
N GLN A 38 -3.30 -11.32 4.57
CA GLN A 38 -2.21 -10.50 4.05
C GLN A 38 -1.19 -11.34 3.23
N ARG A 39 -0.98 -12.58 3.62
CA ARG A 39 -0.11 -13.51 2.90
C ARG A 39 -0.70 -13.93 1.56
N SER A 40 -2.01 -14.14 1.51
CA SER A 40 -2.71 -14.62 0.33
C SER A 40 -2.62 -13.68 -0.87
N ILE A 41 -2.46 -12.37 -0.64
CA ILE A 41 -2.41 -11.36 -1.72
C ILE A 41 -0.98 -11.13 -2.27
N VAL A 42 0.06 -11.73 -1.70
CA VAL A 42 1.46 -11.48 -2.12
C VAL A 42 1.65 -11.72 -3.63
N ARG A 43 1.11 -12.81 -4.15
CA ARG A 43 1.21 -13.14 -5.59
C ARG A 43 0.42 -12.18 -6.47
N GLN A 44 -0.75 -11.73 -6.02
CA GLN A 44 -1.55 -10.74 -6.72
C GLN A 44 -0.83 -9.39 -6.79
N VAL A 45 -0.26 -8.94 -5.67
CA VAL A 45 0.54 -7.70 -5.63
C VAL A 45 1.77 -7.82 -6.52
N LYS A 46 2.48 -8.96 -6.51
CA LYS A 46 3.57 -9.22 -7.45
C LYS A 46 3.11 -9.05 -8.91
N ARG A 47 2.00 -9.66 -9.28
CA ARG A 47 1.43 -9.55 -10.64
C ARG A 47 1.03 -8.12 -10.95
N LEU A 48 0.41 -7.40 -10.01
CA LEU A 48 0.05 -5.99 -10.17
C LEU A 48 1.27 -5.12 -10.47
N VAL A 49 2.36 -5.30 -9.71
CA VAL A 49 3.63 -4.59 -9.94
C VAL A 49 4.13 -4.81 -11.35
N GLN A 50 4.14 -6.06 -11.83
CA GLN A 50 4.57 -6.40 -13.20
C GLN A 50 3.67 -5.76 -14.27
N VAL A 51 2.35 -5.75 -14.06
CA VAL A 51 1.39 -5.11 -14.97
C VAL A 51 1.65 -3.60 -15.06
N CYS A 52 1.76 -2.93 -13.92
CA CYS A 52 2.02 -1.49 -13.86
C CYS A 52 3.39 -1.14 -14.44
N ARG A 53 4.44 -1.89 -14.12
CA ARG A 53 5.78 -1.70 -14.68
C ARG A 53 5.78 -1.85 -16.19
N ASN A 54 5.14 -2.91 -16.68
CA ASN A 54 4.99 -3.12 -18.11
C ASN A 54 4.18 -2.02 -18.81
N ALA A 55 3.33 -1.31 -18.11
CA ALA A 55 2.60 -0.14 -18.61
C ALA A 55 3.41 1.17 -18.46
N GLY A 56 4.64 1.12 -17.95
CA GLY A 56 5.49 2.29 -17.77
C GLY A 56 5.14 3.17 -16.58
N LEU A 57 4.34 2.67 -15.63
CA LEU A 57 3.95 3.43 -14.45
C LEU A 57 5.10 3.48 -13.43
N PRO A 58 5.36 4.63 -12.79
CA PRO A 58 6.24 4.70 -11.63
C PRO A 58 5.67 3.89 -10.47
N ILE A 59 6.56 3.16 -9.77
CA ILE A 59 6.21 2.31 -8.64
C ILE A 59 6.83 2.87 -7.36
N LEU A 60 5.99 3.03 -6.35
CA LEU A 60 6.38 3.55 -5.05
C LEU A 60 6.08 2.50 -3.96
N TRP A 61 7.06 2.23 -3.11
CA TRP A 61 6.98 1.25 -2.04
C TRP A 61 7.08 1.93 -0.69
N SER A 62 6.08 1.73 0.18
CA SER A 62 6.19 2.18 1.56
C SER A 62 6.74 1.08 2.47
N ILE A 63 7.56 1.49 3.41
CA ILE A 63 8.13 0.65 4.45
C ILE A 63 7.72 1.22 5.80
N GLN A 64 6.89 0.50 6.54
CA GLN A 64 6.58 0.83 7.92
C GLN A 64 7.78 0.50 8.82
N GLU A 65 8.28 1.49 9.55
CA GLU A 65 9.40 1.31 10.46
C GLU A 65 9.12 2.01 11.79
N HIS A 66 9.52 1.41 12.90
CA HIS A 66 9.36 1.96 14.25
C HIS A 66 10.70 2.19 14.91
N TRP A 67 10.94 3.43 15.30
CA TRP A 67 12.16 3.84 15.96
C TRP A 67 11.99 3.72 17.49
N PRO A 68 12.94 3.10 18.20
CA PRO A 68 12.85 2.95 19.67
C PRO A 68 12.79 4.29 20.41
N GLU A 69 13.44 5.30 19.84
CA GLU A 69 13.51 6.65 20.39
C GLU A 69 12.27 7.52 20.13
N ASP A 70 11.32 7.06 19.30
CA ASP A 70 10.12 7.83 18.95
C ASP A 70 9.16 7.95 20.14
N ARG A 71 9.38 8.99 20.94
CA ARG A 71 8.53 9.33 22.09
C ARG A 71 7.13 9.82 21.69
N THR A 72 6.94 10.28 20.45
CA THR A 72 5.65 10.81 19.98
C THR A 72 4.59 9.72 19.82
N ARG A 73 5.01 8.45 19.81
CA ARG A 73 4.11 7.28 19.77
C ARG A 73 3.48 6.97 21.12
N LYS A 74 4.11 7.36 22.21
CA LYS A 74 3.55 7.12 23.55
C LYS A 74 2.26 7.91 23.71
N ARG A 75 1.18 7.20 24.02
CA ARG A 75 -0.09 7.79 24.38
C ARG A 75 -0.17 7.88 25.90
N HIS A 76 -0.47 9.06 26.40
CA HIS A 76 -0.45 9.29 27.85
C HIS A 76 -1.73 8.85 28.55
N ARG A 77 -2.84 8.72 27.82
CA ARG A 77 -4.16 8.45 28.41
C ARG A 77 -4.80 7.18 27.90
N ILE A 78 -4.60 6.85 26.62
CA ILE A 78 -5.21 5.68 25.98
C ILE A 78 -4.10 4.86 25.32
N PRO A 79 -3.93 3.57 25.66
CA PRO A 79 -2.94 2.71 25.02
C PRO A 79 -3.16 2.63 23.53
N SER A 80 -2.09 2.78 22.76
CA SER A 80 -2.12 2.57 21.31
C SER A 80 -2.27 1.08 20.98
N HIS A 81 -2.57 0.76 19.73
CA HIS A 81 -2.60 -0.64 19.27
C HIS A 81 -1.24 -1.34 19.41
N LEU A 82 -0.14 -0.59 19.41
CA LEU A 82 1.22 -1.11 19.63
C LEU A 82 1.44 -1.52 21.10
N ASP A 83 0.95 -0.69 22.04
CA ASP A 83 1.04 -0.98 23.48
C ASP A 83 0.26 -2.25 23.85
N LYS A 84 -0.82 -2.54 23.11
CA LYS A 84 -1.70 -3.70 23.33
C LYS A 84 -1.11 -5.03 22.84
N ARG A 85 -0.12 -5.01 21.95
CA ARG A 85 0.40 -6.23 21.32
C ARG A 85 1.47 -6.95 22.14
N GLY A 86 2.12 -6.27 23.09
CA GLY A 86 3.22 -6.85 23.87
C GLY A 86 4.47 -7.23 23.08
N LEU A 87 4.49 -6.96 21.76
CA LEU A 87 5.60 -7.24 20.85
C LEU A 87 5.78 -6.05 19.91
N GLN A 88 7.02 -5.60 19.78
CA GLN A 88 7.37 -4.56 18.82
C GLN A 88 7.47 -5.17 17.41
N ILE A 89 6.58 -4.77 16.52
CA ILE A 89 6.56 -5.15 15.10
C ILE A 89 7.23 -4.04 14.28
N CYS A 90 7.94 -4.36 13.21
CA CYS A 90 8.62 -3.40 12.34
C CYS A 90 9.64 -2.53 13.09
N ALA A 91 10.35 -3.08 14.08
CA ALA A 91 11.44 -2.38 14.73
C ALA A 91 12.55 -2.06 13.70
N ARG A 92 13.11 -0.86 13.76
CA ARG A 92 14.20 -0.42 12.89
C ARG A 92 15.34 -1.43 12.85
N GLY A 93 15.79 -1.76 11.64
CA GLY A 93 16.87 -2.70 11.40
C GLY A 93 16.53 -4.18 11.62
N SER A 94 15.27 -4.49 11.97
CA SER A 94 14.83 -5.89 12.08
C SER A 94 14.44 -6.48 10.73
N TRP A 95 14.46 -7.80 10.62
CA TRP A 95 13.98 -8.53 9.45
C TRP A 95 12.49 -8.23 9.12
N ASP A 96 11.68 -7.90 10.10
CA ASP A 96 10.29 -7.49 9.93
C ASP A 96 10.13 -6.31 8.96
N VAL A 97 11.10 -5.40 8.91
CA VAL A 97 11.07 -4.18 8.07
C VAL A 97 11.30 -4.49 6.59
N GLU A 98 11.97 -5.60 6.26
CA GLU A 98 12.26 -5.93 4.88
C GLU A 98 10.97 -6.26 4.10
N LEU A 99 10.97 -5.95 2.79
CA LEU A 99 9.93 -6.43 1.88
C LEU A 99 9.85 -7.95 1.87
N HIS A 100 8.64 -8.48 1.72
CA HIS A 100 8.44 -9.94 1.55
C HIS A 100 9.33 -10.48 0.42
N PRO A 101 10.00 -11.63 0.57
CA PRO A 101 10.99 -12.12 -0.40
C PRO A 101 10.51 -12.17 -1.84
N GLU A 102 9.25 -12.59 -2.08
CA GLU A 102 8.67 -12.63 -3.43
C GLU A 102 8.47 -11.24 -4.05
N LEU A 103 8.38 -10.19 -3.25
CA LEU A 103 8.19 -8.80 -3.70
C LEU A 103 9.51 -8.01 -3.69
N LYS A 104 10.46 -8.39 -2.86
CA LYS A 104 11.80 -7.78 -2.82
C LYS A 104 12.50 -7.87 -4.18
N VAL A 105 12.30 -8.97 -4.91
CA VAL A 105 12.86 -9.17 -6.25
C VAL A 105 12.16 -8.32 -7.33
N GLU A 106 10.96 -7.84 -7.07
CA GLU A 106 10.23 -6.93 -7.96
C GLU A 106 10.53 -5.45 -7.66
N CYS A 107 11.12 -5.13 -6.52
CA CYS A 107 11.51 -3.77 -6.16
C CYS A 107 12.86 -3.45 -6.82
N LEU A 108 12.83 -2.67 -7.90
CA LEU A 108 14.00 -2.35 -8.72
C LEU A 108 14.69 -1.07 -8.23
N PRO A 109 15.96 -0.83 -8.60
CA PRO A 109 16.70 0.36 -8.19
C PRO A 109 16.06 1.69 -8.62
N GLU A 110 15.31 1.71 -9.71
CA GLU A 110 14.59 2.87 -10.22
C GLU A 110 13.28 3.16 -9.49
N ASP A 111 12.75 2.21 -8.70
CA ASP A 111 11.55 2.40 -7.91
C ASP A 111 11.81 3.36 -6.75
N TYR A 112 10.75 4.04 -6.31
CA TYR A 112 10.84 4.92 -5.16
C TYR A 112 10.45 4.18 -3.88
N VAL A 113 11.43 3.92 -3.02
CA VAL A 113 11.23 3.30 -1.70
C VAL A 113 11.32 4.38 -0.63
N PHE A 114 10.35 4.44 0.28
CA PHE A 114 10.35 5.38 1.39
C PHE A 114 9.85 4.76 2.69
N THR A 115 10.40 5.24 3.80
CA THR A 115 10.05 4.79 5.14
C THR A 115 8.99 5.72 5.73
N LYS A 116 8.05 5.15 6.44
CA LYS A 116 7.05 5.85 7.25
C LYS A 116 6.97 5.29 8.66
N HIS A 117 6.56 6.10 9.60
CA HIS A 117 6.44 5.73 11.02
C HIS A 117 5.01 5.93 11.55
N ARG A 118 4.04 6.25 10.70
CA ARG A 118 2.60 6.34 10.98
C ARG A 118 1.81 5.55 9.94
N MET A 119 0.50 5.48 10.10
CA MET A 119 -0.37 4.68 9.25
C MET A 119 -0.42 5.22 7.82
N SER A 120 -0.68 6.51 7.65
CA SER A 120 -0.69 7.13 6.33
C SER A 120 0.71 7.23 5.74
N CYS A 121 0.82 6.94 4.45
CA CYS A 121 2.02 7.13 3.65
C CYS A 121 2.38 8.60 3.43
N PHE A 122 1.44 9.52 3.64
CA PHE A 122 1.67 10.95 3.50
C PHE A 122 2.16 11.61 4.79
N PHE A 123 1.91 10.99 5.95
CA PHE A 123 2.24 11.61 7.22
C PHE A 123 3.76 11.63 7.46
N ASP A 124 4.31 12.85 7.50
CA ASP A 124 5.74 13.09 7.79
C ASP A 124 6.69 12.31 6.88
N THR A 125 6.34 12.26 5.57
CA THR A 125 7.12 11.68 4.49
C THR A 125 7.23 12.67 3.33
N ASN A 126 8.09 12.38 2.36
CA ASN A 126 8.19 13.16 1.14
C ASN A 126 7.33 12.60 -0.02
N LEU A 127 6.38 11.69 0.27
CA LEU A 127 5.55 11.05 -0.76
C LEU A 127 4.82 12.07 -1.64
N HIS A 128 4.15 13.06 -1.03
CA HIS A 128 3.43 14.09 -1.79
C HIS A 128 4.34 14.85 -2.75
N THR A 129 5.52 15.27 -2.28
CA THR A 129 6.51 15.94 -3.13
C THR A 129 6.93 15.04 -4.29
N LYS A 130 7.19 13.76 -4.03
CA LYS A 130 7.60 12.81 -5.07
C LYS A 130 6.50 12.59 -6.10
N LEU A 131 5.25 12.40 -5.68
CA LEU A 131 4.12 12.26 -6.59
C LEU A 131 3.92 13.50 -7.47
N ARG A 132 4.06 14.70 -6.89
CA ARG A 132 4.02 15.96 -7.65
C ARG A 132 5.13 16.06 -8.69
N MET A 133 6.35 15.65 -8.36
CA MET A 133 7.48 15.60 -9.29
C MET A 133 7.25 14.62 -10.44
N LEU A 134 6.52 13.54 -10.19
CA LEU A 134 6.15 12.53 -11.19
C LEU A 134 4.93 12.96 -12.03
N GLY A 135 4.27 14.06 -11.71
CA GLY A 135 3.03 14.49 -12.37
C GLY A 135 1.83 13.57 -12.05
N ALA A 136 1.92 12.77 -10.99
CA ALA A 136 0.85 11.82 -10.66
C ALA A 136 -0.43 12.56 -10.22
N GLU A 137 -1.55 12.17 -10.80
CA GLU A 137 -2.91 12.60 -10.48
C GLU A 137 -3.77 11.42 -10.03
N LEU A 138 -3.53 10.22 -10.60
CA LEU A 138 -4.20 8.97 -10.23
C LEU A 138 -3.25 8.07 -9.45
N LEU A 139 -3.70 7.57 -8.30
CA LEU A 139 -3.00 6.59 -7.49
C LEU A 139 -3.69 5.22 -7.56
N ILE A 140 -2.99 4.23 -8.12
CA ILE A 140 -3.36 2.82 -7.97
C ILE A 140 -2.82 2.38 -6.62
N ILE A 141 -3.69 1.86 -5.75
CA ILE A 141 -3.34 1.53 -4.36
C ILE A 141 -3.47 0.03 -4.11
N SER A 142 -2.42 -0.53 -3.52
CA SER A 142 -2.34 -1.93 -3.07
C SER A 142 -1.62 -2.06 -1.73
N GLY A 143 -1.70 -3.23 -1.11
CA GLY A 143 -0.95 -3.57 0.10
C GLY A 143 -1.78 -3.74 1.37
N VAL A 144 -1.16 -3.52 2.53
CA VAL A 144 -1.73 -3.88 3.85
C VAL A 144 -1.53 -2.80 4.91
N ALA A 145 -2.38 -2.74 5.95
CA ALA A 145 -3.65 -3.45 6.05
C ALA A 145 -4.75 -2.54 5.51
N THR A 146 -5.77 -3.12 4.82
CA THR A 146 -6.85 -2.40 4.15
C THR A 146 -7.47 -1.31 5.04
N ASN A 147 -7.86 -1.65 6.25
CA ASN A 147 -8.55 -0.76 7.20
C ASN A 147 -7.60 0.11 8.06
N VAL A 148 -6.29 0.08 7.80
CA VAL A 148 -5.29 0.81 8.61
C VAL A 148 -4.42 1.67 7.69
N CYS A 149 -3.27 1.16 7.24
CA CYS A 149 -2.34 1.96 6.45
C CYS A 149 -2.91 2.32 5.07
N VAL A 150 -3.62 1.38 4.43
CA VAL A 150 -4.27 1.60 3.12
C VAL A 150 -5.35 2.67 3.26
N GLU A 151 -6.34 2.50 4.15
CA GLU A 151 -7.42 3.48 4.32
C GLU A 151 -6.92 4.85 4.79
N SER A 152 -5.96 4.90 5.71
CA SER A 152 -5.37 6.17 6.15
C SER A 152 -4.68 6.91 5.00
N THR A 153 -4.01 6.17 4.12
CA THR A 153 -3.35 6.73 2.93
C THR A 153 -4.37 7.21 1.89
N ILE A 154 -5.44 6.45 1.67
CA ILE A 154 -6.55 6.81 0.77
C ILE A 154 -7.17 8.14 1.20
N ARG A 155 -7.51 8.29 2.47
CA ARG A 155 -8.09 9.53 3.00
C ARG A 155 -7.15 10.73 2.85
N ASP A 156 -5.88 10.53 3.15
CA ASP A 156 -4.86 11.58 2.98
C ASP A 156 -4.58 11.92 1.51
N ALA A 157 -4.67 10.94 0.59
CA ALA A 157 -4.59 11.16 -0.84
C ALA A 157 -5.78 11.99 -1.34
N TYR A 158 -7.00 11.60 -0.94
CA TYR A 158 -8.23 12.32 -1.28
C TYR A 158 -8.20 13.80 -0.87
N PHE A 159 -7.73 14.08 0.36
CA PHE A 159 -7.58 15.48 0.84
C PHE A 159 -6.44 16.25 0.15
N ARG A 160 -5.71 15.63 -0.76
CA ARG A 160 -4.68 16.25 -1.61
C ARG A 160 -5.04 16.22 -3.08
N ASP A 161 -6.34 15.98 -3.37
CA ASP A 161 -6.93 15.99 -4.71
C ASP A 161 -6.34 14.94 -5.67
N TYR A 162 -5.90 13.76 -5.14
CA TYR A 162 -5.58 12.62 -5.96
C TYR A 162 -6.82 11.80 -6.30
N ASP A 163 -6.95 11.39 -7.55
CA ASP A 163 -7.85 10.30 -7.93
C ASP A 163 -7.32 8.97 -7.37
N ILE A 164 -8.23 8.09 -6.95
CA ILE A 164 -7.89 6.87 -6.24
C ILE A 164 -8.53 5.67 -6.90
N LEU A 165 -7.70 4.67 -7.23
CA LEU A 165 -8.12 3.37 -7.74
C LEU A 165 -7.55 2.28 -6.83
N VAL A 166 -8.40 1.63 -6.04
CA VAL A 166 -8.00 0.52 -5.17
C VAL A 166 -8.17 -0.80 -5.92
N VAL A 167 -7.13 -1.63 -5.93
CA VAL A 167 -7.19 -2.99 -6.50
C VAL A 167 -7.58 -3.96 -5.39
N GLU A 168 -8.85 -4.39 -5.34
CA GLU A 168 -9.42 -5.09 -4.18
C GLU A 168 -8.74 -6.43 -3.86
N ASP A 169 -8.36 -7.19 -4.86
CA ASP A 169 -7.64 -8.46 -4.73
C ASP A 169 -6.12 -8.28 -4.49
N CYS A 170 -5.67 -7.02 -4.38
CA CYS A 170 -4.31 -6.63 -4.00
C CYS A 170 -4.26 -5.84 -2.67
N VAL A 171 -5.35 -5.80 -1.91
CA VAL A 171 -5.38 -5.26 -0.54
C VAL A 171 -5.97 -6.28 0.43
N ALA A 172 -5.48 -6.34 1.66
CA ALA A 172 -6.00 -7.28 2.67
C ALA A 172 -5.85 -6.75 4.09
N CYS A 173 -6.70 -7.26 4.98
CA CYS A 173 -6.51 -7.15 6.42
C CYS A 173 -7.08 -8.39 7.14
N THR A 174 -6.74 -8.53 8.42
CA THR A 174 -7.15 -9.67 9.26
C THR A 174 -8.67 -9.76 9.45
N PHE A 175 -9.37 -8.64 9.38
CA PHE A 175 -10.80 -8.54 9.73
C PHE A 175 -11.65 -8.34 8.45
N PRO A 176 -12.38 -9.37 7.98
CA PRO A 176 -13.11 -9.29 6.71
C PRO A 176 -14.23 -8.24 6.67
N ASP A 177 -14.86 -7.96 7.81
CA ASP A 177 -15.87 -6.91 7.95
C ASP A 177 -15.28 -5.52 7.78
N LEU A 178 -14.11 -5.24 8.38
CA LEU A 178 -13.40 -3.98 8.24
C LEU A 178 -12.85 -3.81 6.82
N HIS A 179 -12.36 -4.90 6.20
CA HIS A 179 -11.95 -4.88 4.80
C HIS A 179 -13.10 -4.44 3.89
N ARG A 180 -14.25 -5.10 3.99
CA ARG A 180 -15.44 -4.76 3.20
C ARG A 180 -15.94 -3.33 3.47
N ALA A 181 -15.95 -2.91 4.74
CA ALA A 181 -16.38 -1.56 5.10
C ALA A 181 -15.45 -0.49 4.48
N THR A 182 -14.13 -0.72 4.49
CA THR A 182 -13.16 0.19 3.86
C THR A 182 -13.38 0.27 2.35
N LEU A 183 -13.50 -0.86 1.65
CA LEU A 183 -13.74 -0.86 0.20
C LEU A 183 -15.04 -0.14 -0.15
N LYS A 184 -16.11 -0.37 0.62
CA LYS A 184 -17.37 0.34 0.45
C LYS A 184 -17.25 1.84 0.66
N ASN A 185 -16.47 2.30 1.65
CA ASN A 185 -16.19 3.72 1.85
C ASN A 185 -15.43 4.32 0.65
N VAL A 186 -14.48 3.56 0.09
CA VAL A 186 -13.76 4.00 -1.12
C VAL A 186 -14.74 4.24 -2.27
N GLU A 187 -15.59 3.26 -2.59
CA GLU A 187 -16.55 3.36 -3.69
C GLU A 187 -17.55 4.51 -3.53
N ILE A 188 -17.96 4.78 -2.29
CA ILE A 188 -18.99 5.81 -2.05
C ILE A 188 -18.39 7.21 -2.00
N TYR A 189 -17.15 7.38 -1.46
CA TYR A 189 -16.67 8.70 -1.08
C TYR A 189 -15.29 9.08 -1.62
N PHE A 190 -14.37 8.13 -1.83
CA PHE A 190 -12.97 8.46 -1.99
C PHE A 190 -12.37 8.14 -3.35
N GLY A 191 -13.00 7.25 -4.14
CA GLY A 191 -12.45 6.81 -5.40
C GLY A 191 -13.19 5.65 -6.01
N GLN A 192 -12.48 4.77 -6.67
CA GLN A 192 -13.06 3.56 -7.27
C GLN A 192 -12.33 2.30 -6.80
N VAL A 193 -13.04 1.19 -6.81
CA VAL A 193 -12.51 -0.16 -6.55
C VAL A 193 -12.56 -0.95 -7.85
N THR A 194 -11.49 -1.69 -8.13
CA THR A 194 -11.35 -2.53 -9.31
C THR A 194 -10.68 -3.84 -8.95
N THR A 195 -10.68 -4.80 -9.85
CA THR A 195 -9.92 -6.04 -9.73
C THR A 195 -8.62 -5.97 -10.54
N LEU A 196 -7.64 -6.80 -10.19
CA LEU A 196 -6.41 -6.93 -10.97
C LEU A 196 -6.71 -7.30 -12.44
N LYS A 197 -7.68 -8.17 -12.68
CA LYS A 197 -8.10 -8.59 -14.03
C LYS A 197 -8.65 -7.42 -14.86
N GLU A 198 -9.42 -6.54 -14.24
CA GLU A 198 -9.94 -5.34 -14.92
C GLU A 198 -8.82 -4.33 -15.19
N LEU A 199 -7.91 -4.14 -14.23
CA LEU A 199 -6.75 -3.28 -14.40
C LEU A 199 -5.83 -3.77 -15.54
N GLU A 200 -5.63 -5.08 -15.68
CA GLU A 200 -4.88 -5.66 -16.80
C GLU A 200 -5.48 -5.29 -18.15
N LYS A 201 -6.81 -5.32 -18.29
CA LYS A 201 -7.49 -4.90 -19.51
C LYS A 201 -7.31 -3.41 -19.79
N LEU A 202 -7.52 -2.56 -18.77
CA LEU A 202 -7.35 -1.11 -18.91
C LEU A 202 -5.90 -0.75 -19.33
N SER A 203 -4.92 -1.42 -18.74
CA SER A 203 -3.50 -1.22 -19.06
C SER A 203 -3.15 -1.67 -20.50
N ALA A 204 -3.76 -2.75 -20.97
CA ALA A 204 -3.57 -3.23 -22.33
C ALA A 204 -4.17 -2.27 -23.38
N GLU A 205 -5.37 -1.74 -23.10
CA GLU A 205 -6.04 -0.75 -23.97
C GLU A 205 -5.25 0.57 -24.04
N ALA A 206 -4.68 1.02 -22.93
CA ALA A 206 -3.84 2.22 -22.87
C ALA A 206 -2.61 2.09 -23.78
N ARG A 207 -1.95 0.92 -23.79
CA ARG A 207 -0.79 0.64 -24.66
C ARG A 207 -1.14 0.67 -26.14
N VAL A 208 -2.29 0.11 -26.53
CA VAL A 208 -2.74 0.12 -27.94
C VAL A 208 -2.93 1.54 -28.42
N ARG A 209 -3.49 2.43 -27.59
CA ARG A 209 -3.69 3.84 -27.93
C ARG A 209 -2.39 4.65 -28.05
N GLN A 210 -1.34 4.29 -27.30
CA GLN A 210 -0.03 4.96 -27.39
C GLN A 210 0.79 4.55 -28.62
N ASN A 211 0.49 3.39 -29.17
CA ASN A 211 1.19 2.85 -30.36
C ASN A 211 0.46 3.12 -31.69
N ALA A 212 -0.72 3.78 -31.63
CA ALA A 212 -1.54 4.16 -32.79
C ALA A 212 -1.42 5.64 -33.10
#